data_b603a766c0b8fc495fee6dc8b51106ad
#
_entry.id   b603a766c0b8fc495fee6dc8b51106ad
#
_cell.length_a   1.000
_cell.length_b   1.000
_cell.length_c   1.000
_cell.angle_alpha   90.00
_cell.angle_beta   90.00
_cell.angle_gamma   90.00
#
_symmetry.space_group_name_H-M   'P 1'
#
loop_
_entity.id
_entity.type
_entity.pdbx_description
1 polymer ?
#
loop_
_entity_poly.entity_id
_entity_poly.type
_entity_poly.pdbx_seq_one_letter_code
_entity_poly.pdbx_strand_id
1 'polypeptide(L)'
;MKKNQTKNEKLGTVTPFMLPESVGNLHLPDPDLVTYYKNLDKRIIWIDDVIDEGCLEYSRLILQWNAEDKESNISVEERKAIKLFFFSPGGALDVYENLAEIISKSKTKVIGVNMGIAASAACMIFLACHERFTLSNASFLIHKGSMSGLSGTADEVMAAIANYERQLKQMQEKIKSRTRITDADFEANMNPDWYLSSDEAIHYGVCDKIDEDLDDIL
;
A
#
# COMPACT_ATOMS: atom_id res chain seq x y z
N MET A 1 56.45 35.00 36.54
CA MET A 1 54.99 34.91 36.34
C MET A 1 54.67 35.18 34.86
N LYS A 2 54.46 34.11 34.05
CA LYS A 2 54.09 34.24 32.64
C LYS A 2 52.58 33.98 32.53
N LYS A 3 51.85 34.98 32.06
CA LYS A 3 50.42 34.88 31.79
C LYS A 3 50.20 34.05 30.51
N ASN A 4 49.48 32.93 30.63
CA ASN A 4 48.93 32.20 29.50
C ASN A 4 47.74 33.01 28.90
N GLN A 5 47.93 33.46 27.67
CA GLN A 5 46.81 33.96 26.85
C GLN A 5 46.24 32.78 26.08
N THR A 6 45.01 32.40 26.43
CA THR A 6 44.16 31.49 25.65
C THR A 6 43.76 32.18 24.36
N LYS A 7 44.18 31.62 23.24
CA LYS A 7 43.69 31.99 21.90
C LYS A 7 42.21 31.57 21.79
N ASN A 8 41.32 32.54 21.80
CA ASN A 8 39.97 32.37 21.31
C ASN A 8 40.03 32.26 19.77
N GLU A 9 39.88 31.09 19.24
CA GLU A 9 39.56 30.90 17.82
C GLU A 9 38.17 31.48 17.57
N LYS A 10 38.10 32.56 16.80
CA LYS A 10 36.85 33.11 16.27
C LYS A 10 36.26 32.08 15.32
N LEU A 11 35.14 31.46 15.72
CA LEU A 11 34.28 30.81 14.76
C LEU A 11 33.97 31.79 13.63
N GLY A 12 34.28 31.40 12.40
CA GLY A 12 33.98 32.20 11.23
C GLY A 12 32.49 32.59 11.20
N THR A 13 32.23 33.88 11.08
CA THR A 13 30.89 34.39 10.84
C THR A 13 30.39 33.77 9.53
N VAL A 14 29.42 32.87 9.64
CA VAL A 14 28.65 32.40 8.47
C VAL A 14 27.99 33.63 7.88
N THR A 15 28.49 34.10 6.74
CA THR A 15 27.85 35.18 5.99
C THR A 15 26.47 34.64 5.57
N PRO A 16 25.34 35.29 5.98
CA PRO A 16 24.05 34.85 5.52
C PRO A 16 24.02 34.93 4.00
N PHE A 17 23.72 33.80 3.36
CA PHE A 17 23.56 33.73 1.91
C PHE A 17 22.28 34.52 1.58
N MET A 18 22.47 35.76 1.12
CA MET A 18 21.36 36.59 0.64
C MET A 18 21.01 36.15 -0.77
N LEU A 19 19.89 35.45 -0.91
CA LEU A 19 19.32 35.17 -2.21
C LEU A 19 18.97 36.51 -2.90
N PRO A 20 19.26 36.70 -4.21
CA PRO A 20 18.80 37.86 -4.96
C PRO A 20 17.29 38.01 -4.84
N GLU A 21 16.77 39.24 -4.80
CA GLU A 21 15.31 39.54 -4.73
C GLU A 21 14.52 38.83 -5.82
N SER A 22 15.12 38.57 -7.00
CA SER A 22 14.52 37.81 -8.09
C SER A 22 14.24 36.33 -7.73
N VAL A 23 14.89 35.78 -6.70
CA VAL A 23 14.70 34.41 -6.22
C VAL A 23 13.62 34.35 -5.14
N GLY A 24 13.26 35.47 -4.50
CA GLY A 24 12.18 35.53 -3.52
C GLY A 24 10.78 35.26 -4.08
N ASN A 25 10.63 35.29 -5.41
CA ASN A 25 9.39 34.95 -6.11
C ASN A 25 9.41 33.55 -6.76
N LEU A 26 10.47 32.77 -6.55
CA LEU A 26 10.52 31.38 -6.97
C LEU A 26 9.64 30.55 -6.02
N HIS A 27 8.47 30.19 -6.48
CA HIS A 27 7.71 29.10 -5.83
C HIS A 27 8.48 27.80 -6.07
N LEU A 28 9.23 27.36 -5.06
CA LEU A 28 9.81 26.02 -5.07
C LEU A 28 8.65 25.01 -5.10
N PRO A 29 8.77 23.94 -5.87
CA PRO A 29 7.77 22.87 -5.81
C PRO A 29 7.63 22.39 -4.36
N ASP A 30 6.39 22.09 -3.96
CA ASP A 30 6.11 21.45 -2.69
C ASP A 30 7.01 20.21 -2.55
N PRO A 31 7.77 20.07 -1.45
CA PRO A 31 8.63 18.90 -1.23
C PRO A 31 7.88 17.57 -1.35
N ASP A 32 6.61 17.53 -0.92
CA ASP A 32 5.76 16.35 -1.01
C ASP A 32 5.45 16.00 -2.47
N LEU A 33 5.22 17.02 -3.31
CA LEU A 33 5.04 16.84 -4.76
C LEU A 33 6.30 16.27 -5.43
N VAL A 34 7.48 16.72 -5.02
CA VAL A 34 8.76 16.21 -5.54
C VAL A 34 8.93 14.74 -5.18
N THR A 35 8.59 14.37 -3.94
CA THR A 35 8.65 12.98 -3.46
C THR A 35 7.63 12.12 -4.21
N TYR A 36 6.41 12.60 -4.40
CA TYR A 36 5.37 11.94 -5.17
C TYR A 36 5.84 11.62 -6.60
N TYR A 37 6.34 12.60 -7.34
CA TYR A 37 6.83 12.37 -8.71
C TYR A 37 8.02 11.41 -8.78
N LYS A 38 8.95 11.47 -7.81
CA LYS A 38 10.05 10.50 -7.72
C LYS A 38 9.55 9.08 -7.49
N ASN A 39 8.50 8.91 -6.69
CA ASN A 39 7.86 7.62 -6.49
C ASN A 39 7.19 7.12 -7.78
N LEU A 40 6.48 7.99 -8.51
CA LEU A 40 5.88 7.63 -9.80
C LEU A 40 6.92 7.17 -10.81
N ASP A 41 8.05 7.87 -10.94
CA ASP A 41 9.16 7.47 -11.82
C ASP A 41 9.73 6.08 -11.46
N LYS A 42 9.68 5.74 -10.18
CA LYS A 42 10.09 4.43 -9.68
C LYS A 42 8.97 3.39 -9.74
N ARG A 43 7.75 3.75 -10.15
CA ARG A 43 6.53 2.95 -10.10
C ARG A 43 6.20 2.50 -8.67
N ILE A 44 6.34 3.40 -7.72
CA ILE A 44 6.03 3.19 -6.30
C ILE A 44 4.73 3.90 -5.97
N ILE A 45 3.81 3.18 -5.35
CA ILE A 45 2.55 3.69 -4.81
C ILE A 45 2.53 3.39 -3.31
N TRP A 46 2.18 4.38 -2.51
CA TRP A 46 1.90 4.21 -1.09
C TRP A 46 0.40 4.06 -0.86
N ILE A 47 0.02 3.02 -0.14
CA ILE A 47 -1.34 2.77 0.35
C ILE A 47 -1.25 2.92 1.87
N ASP A 48 -1.22 4.17 2.33
CA ASP A 48 -0.92 4.56 3.71
C ASP A 48 -2.06 5.30 4.42
N ASP A 49 -3.26 5.20 3.87
CA ASP A 49 -4.50 5.75 4.43
C ASP A 49 -5.67 4.76 4.25
N VAL A 50 -6.88 5.20 4.56
CA VAL A 50 -8.12 4.47 4.33
C VAL A 50 -8.32 4.21 2.84
N ILE A 51 -8.79 3.01 2.51
CA ILE A 51 -9.16 2.66 1.13
C ILE A 51 -10.49 3.33 0.80
N ASP A 52 -10.45 4.38 0.00
CA ASP A 52 -11.59 5.15 -0.49
C ASP A 52 -11.48 5.40 -2.01
N GLU A 53 -12.37 6.21 -2.57
CA GLU A 53 -12.41 6.52 -3.99
C GLU A 53 -11.12 7.17 -4.52
N GLY A 54 -10.31 7.81 -3.66
CA GLY A 54 -8.99 8.33 -4.01
C GLY A 54 -8.04 7.23 -4.49
N CYS A 55 -8.18 6.02 -3.95
CA CYS A 55 -7.37 4.86 -4.36
C CYS A 55 -7.65 4.38 -5.80
N LEU A 56 -8.73 4.85 -6.45
CA LEU A 56 -8.98 4.57 -7.87
C LEU A 56 -7.91 5.21 -8.79
N GLU A 57 -7.16 6.18 -8.30
CA GLU A 57 -6.01 6.73 -9.01
C GLU A 57 -4.92 5.65 -9.18
N TYR A 58 -4.71 4.81 -8.18
CA TYR A 58 -3.73 3.71 -8.25
C TYR A 58 -4.09 2.69 -9.35
N SER A 59 -5.38 2.44 -9.52
CA SER A 59 -5.89 1.63 -10.63
C SER A 59 -5.54 2.23 -11.98
N ARG A 60 -5.71 3.55 -12.14
CA ARG A 60 -5.36 4.28 -13.37
C ARG A 60 -3.86 4.23 -13.65
N LEU A 61 -3.02 4.42 -12.62
CA LEU A 61 -1.56 4.33 -12.76
C LEU A 61 -1.11 2.94 -13.21
N ILE A 62 -1.64 1.87 -12.61
CA ILE A 62 -1.31 0.51 -13.00
C ILE A 62 -1.71 0.24 -14.45
N LEU A 63 -2.90 0.67 -14.88
CA LEU A 63 -3.36 0.55 -16.26
C LEU A 63 -2.47 1.35 -17.21
N GLN A 64 -2.11 2.58 -16.85
CA GLN A 64 -1.24 3.43 -17.65
C GLN A 64 0.14 2.78 -17.86
N TRP A 65 0.81 2.32 -16.79
CA TRP A 65 2.12 1.68 -16.91
C TRP A 65 2.09 0.39 -17.73
N ASN A 66 1.00 -0.39 -17.63
CA ASN A 66 0.81 -1.56 -18.49
C ASN A 66 0.65 -1.18 -19.97
N ALA A 67 -0.04 -0.06 -20.26
CA ALA A 67 -0.21 0.45 -21.61
C ALA A 67 1.13 0.98 -22.18
N GLU A 68 1.87 1.78 -21.41
CA GLU A 68 3.19 2.31 -21.77
C GLU A 68 4.19 1.19 -22.09
N ASP A 69 4.27 0.16 -21.24
CA ASP A 69 5.12 -1.01 -21.44
C ASP A 69 4.75 -1.75 -22.73
N LYS A 70 3.45 -1.90 -23.01
CA LYS A 70 2.93 -2.55 -24.20
C LYS A 70 3.25 -1.73 -25.46
N GLU A 71 3.00 -0.43 -25.44
CA GLU A 71 3.27 0.48 -26.56
C GLU A 71 4.76 0.56 -26.89
N SER A 72 5.61 0.51 -25.84
CA SER A 72 7.07 0.47 -25.98
C SER A 72 7.61 -0.90 -26.38
N ASN A 73 6.74 -1.91 -26.57
CA ASN A 73 7.09 -3.29 -26.90
C ASN A 73 8.07 -3.94 -25.90
N ILE A 74 8.01 -3.55 -24.61
CA ILE A 74 8.81 -4.16 -23.55
C ILE A 74 8.25 -5.55 -23.24
N SER A 75 9.10 -6.58 -23.30
CA SER A 75 8.69 -7.95 -22.92
C SER A 75 8.25 -8.01 -21.45
N VAL A 76 7.34 -8.92 -21.11
CA VAL A 76 6.78 -8.99 -19.74
C VAL A 76 7.87 -9.15 -18.69
N GLU A 77 8.91 -9.90 -19.01
CA GLU A 77 10.03 -10.22 -18.13
C GLU A 77 10.96 -9.01 -17.90
N GLU A 78 10.97 -8.06 -18.82
CA GLU A 78 11.82 -6.85 -18.77
C GLU A 78 11.09 -5.63 -18.19
N ARG A 79 9.78 -5.75 -17.95
CA ARG A 79 8.99 -4.64 -17.41
C ARG A 79 9.43 -4.29 -16.01
N LYS A 80 9.59 -3.00 -15.75
CA LYS A 80 9.86 -2.49 -14.41
C LYS A 80 8.67 -2.79 -13.50
N ALA A 81 8.90 -3.53 -12.42
CA ALA A 81 7.85 -3.88 -11.46
C ALA A 81 7.20 -2.65 -10.82
N ILE A 82 5.92 -2.77 -10.51
CA ILE A 82 5.16 -1.80 -9.72
C ILE A 82 5.24 -2.23 -8.27
N LYS A 83 5.55 -1.32 -7.35
CA LYS A 83 5.65 -1.59 -5.92
C LYS A 83 4.55 -0.87 -5.17
N LEU A 84 3.80 -1.62 -4.35
CA LEU A 84 2.76 -1.09 -3.48
C LEU A 84 3.22 -1.24 -2.02
N PHE A 85 3.43 -0.12 -1.33
CA PHE A 85 3.75 -0.10 0.09
C PHE A 85 2.49 0.09 0.92
N PHE A 86 2.25 -0.81 1.88
CA PHE A 86 1.02 -0.85 2.67
C PHE A 86 1.25 -0.42 4.11
N PHE A 87 0.45 0.55 4.55
CA PHE A 87 0.26 0.91 5.95
C PHE A 87 -1.19 1.40 6.11
N SER A 88 -2.18 0.49 6.03
CA SER A 88 -3.59 0.87 5.87
C SER A 88 -4.53 0.02 6.73
N PRO A 89 -5.53 0.66 7.36
CA PRO A 89 -6.58 -0.02 8.10
C PRO A 89 -7.63 -0.70 7.19
N GLY A 90 -7.56 -0.50 5.87
CA GLY A 90 -8.59 -0.93 4.94
C GLY A 90 -9.62 0.14 4.63
N GLY A 91 -10.81 -0.24 4.18
CA GLY A 91 -11.88 0.70 3.80
C GLY A 91 -12.93 0.10 2.87
N ALA A 92 -13.30 0.84 1.82
CA ALA A 92 -14.41 0.55 0.93
C ALA A 92 -14.23 -0.76 0.13
N LEU A 93 -15.26 -1.59 0.14
CA LEU A 93 -15.25 -2.90 -0.54
C LEU A 93 -15.16 -2.81 -2.06
N ASP A 94 -15.94 -1.93 -2.68
CA ASP A 94 -15.99 -1.75 -4.13
C ASP A 94 -14.68 -1.17 -4.68
N VAL A 95 -14.02 -0.31 -3.92
CA VAL A 95 -12.71 0.25 -4.27
C VAL A 95 -11.63 -0.84 -4.24
N TYR A 96 -11.58 -1.66 -3.16
CA TYR A 96 -10.59 -2.73 -3.12
C TYR A 96 -10.83 -3.76 -4.22
N GLU A 97 -12.09 -4.11 -4.51
CA GLU A 97 -12.41 -5.07 -5.57
C GLU A 97 -11.90 -4.60 -6.94
N ASN A 98 -12.07 -3.31 -7.25
CA ASN A 98 -11.55 -2.72 -8.47
C ASN A 98 -10.02 -2.82 -8.54
N LEU A 99 -9.32 -2.34 -7.51
CA LEU A 99 -7.85 -2.31 -7.49
C LEU A 99 -7.26 -3.71 -7.50
N ALA A 100 -7.80 -4.63 -6.68
CA ALA A 100 -7.34 -6.02 -6.63
C ALA A 100 -7.54 -6.76 -7.97
N GLU A 101 -8.64 -6.49 -8.67
CA GLU A 101 -8.90 -7.09 -9.98
C GLU A 101 -7.91 -6.57 -11.02
N ILE A 102 -7.60 -5.28 -11.02
CA ILE A 102 -6.61 -4.68 -11.93
C ILE A 102 -5.20 -5.21 -11.64
N ILE A 103 -4.80 -5.31 -10.37
CA ILE A 103 -3.53 -5.90 -9.97
C ILE A 103 -3.42 -7.34 -10.48
N SER A 104 -4.43 -8.16 -10.24
CA SER A 104 -4.42 -9.58 -10.61
C SER A 104 -4.34 -9.82 -12.13
N LYS A 105 -4.81 -8.86 -12.92
CA LYS A 105 -4.78 -8.89 -14.40
C LYS A 105 -3.62 -8.15 -15.02
N SER A 106 -2.84 -7.42 -14.23
CA SER A 106 -1.66 -6.71 -14.70
C SER A 106 -0.63 -7.69 -15.28
N LYS A 107 -0.12 -7.40 -16.48
CA LYS A 107 1.01 -8.15 -17.07
C LYS A 107 2.35 -7.67 -16.50
N THR A 108 2.41 -6.42 -16.07
CA THR A 108 3.55 -5.89 -15.33
C THR A 108 3.47 -6.37 -13.89
N LYS A 109 4.56 -6.95 -13.40
CA LYS A 109 4.63 -7.49 -12.04
C LYS A 109 4.26 -6.41 -11.02
N VAL A 110 3.37 -6.74 -10.07
CA VAL A 110 3.02 -5.90 -8.92
C VAL A 110 3.51 -6.59 -7.65
N ILE A 111 4.32 -5.88 -6.88
CA ILE A 111 4.93 -6.34 -5.63
C ILE A 111 4.26 -5.58 -4.49
N GLY A 112 3.69 -6.30 -3.54
CA GLY A 112 3.14 -5.73 -2.30
C GLY A 112 4.14 -5.85 -1.16
N VAL A 113 4.32 -4.77 -0.40
CA VAL A 113 5.19 -4.73 0.79
C VAL A 113 4.39 -4.19 1.97
N ASN A 114 4.16 -5.02 2.98
CA ASN A 114 3.52 -4.57 4.21
C ASN A 114 4.54 -3.91 5.14
N MET A 115 4.42 -2.59 5.30
CA MET A 115 5.33 -1.75 6.09
C MET A 115 4.96 -1.66 7.58
N GLY A 116 3.81 -2.21 7.98
CA GLY A 116 3.36 -2.20 9.38
C GLY A 116 2.00 -2.83 9.57
N ILE A 117 1.01 -2.42 8.78
CA ILE A 117 -0.32 -3.02 8.80
C ILE A 117 -0.95 -3.05 7.41
N ALA A 118 -1.48 -4.20 7.03
CA ALA A 118 -2.39 -4.35 5.90
C ALA A 118 -3.68 -5.00 6.42
N ALA A 119 -4.70 -4.17 6.67
CA ALA A 119 -5.93 -4.64 7.31
C ALA A 119 -7.12 -4.64 6.35
N SER A 120 -8.04 -5.61 6.51
CA SER A 120 -9.34 -5.62 5.84
C SER A 120 -9.19 -5.48 4.30
N ALA A 121 -9.80 -4.47 3.69
CA ALA A 121 -9.68 -4.16 2.26
C ALA A 121 -8.21 -4.04 1.79
N ALA A 122 -7.32 -3.45 2.59
CA ALA A 122 -5.90 -3.35 2.25
C ALA A 122 -5.21 -4.73 2.22
N CYS A 123 -5.57 -5.64 3.14
CA CYS A 123 -5.10 -7.02 3.10
C CYS A 123 -5.56 -7.73 1.81
N MET A 124 -6.76 -7.47 1.36
CA MET A 124 -7.31 -8.04 0.13
C MET A 124 -6.60 -7.53 -1.13
N ILE A 125 -6.22 -6.23 -1.15
CA ILE A 125 -5.40 -5.66 -2.22
C ILE A 125 -3.99 -6.28 -2.19
N PHE A 126 -3.40 -6.41 -1.00
CA PHE A 126 -2.10 -7.04 -0.81
C PHE A 126 -2.08 -8.49 -1.33
N LEU A 127 -3.13 -9.27 -1.04
CA LEU A 127 -3.28 -10.63 -1.54
C LEU A 127 -3.38 -10.73 -3.06
N ALA A 128 -3.82 -9.68 -3.75
CA ALA A 128 -3.88 -9.63 -5.20
C ALA A 128 -2.50 -9.43 -5.85
N CYS A 129 -1.49 -8.96 -5.13
CA CYS A 129 -0.13 -8.76 -5.63
C CYS A 129 0.50 -10.07 -6.10
N HIS A 130 1.42 -9.98 -7.07
CA HIS A 130 2.10 -11.14 -7.64
C HIS A 130 3.18 -11.69 -6.71
N GLU A 131 3.88 -10.81 -6.01
CA GLU A 131 4.83 -11.11 -4.94
C GLU A 131 4.47 -10.27 -3.71
N ARG A 132 4.65 -10.85 -2.52
CA ARG A 132 4.14 -10.28 -1.28
C ARG A 132 5.19 -10.36 -0.19
N PHE A 133 5.71 -9.21 0.20
CA PHE A 133 6.73 -9.08 1.24
C PHE A 133 6.15 -8.37 2.47
N THR A 134 6.73 -8.63 3.62
CA THR A 134 6.34 -7.96 4.87
C THR A 134 7.56 -7.69 5.72
N LEU A 135 7.54 -6.62 6.50
CA LEU A 135 8.53 -6.39 7.56
C LEU A 135 8.24 -7.29 8.76
N SER A 136 9.25 -7.59 9.57
CA SER A 136 9.16 -8.54 10.68
C SER A 136 8.11 -8.19 11.75
N ASN A 137 7.91 -6.90 12.01
CA ASN A 137 6.95 -6.39 13.00
C ASN A 137 5.59 -5.96 12.40
N ALA A 138 5.34 -6.31 11.14
CA ALA A 138 4.08 -5.97 10.51
C ALA A 138 2.95 -6.94 10.90
N SER A 139 1.73 -6.53 10.66
CA SER A 139 0.53 -7.32 10.96
C SER A 139 -0.45 -7.29 9.79
N PHE A 140 -1.34 -8.28 9.77
CA PHE A 140 -2.46 -8.36 8.84
C PHE A 140 -3.76 -8.53 9.61
N LEU A 141 -4.85 -8.01 9.09
CA LEU A 141 -6.18 -8.26 9.64
C LEU A 141 -7.09 -8.82 8.56
N ILE A 142 -7.68 -9.97 8.86
CA ILE A 142 -8.76 -10.58 8.09
C ILE A 142 -10.02 -10.58 8.95
N HIS A 143 -11.11 -10.02 8.44
CA HIS A 143 -12.40 -9.99 9.15
C HIS A 143 -13.57 -9.95 8.17
N LYS A 144 -14.78 -10.16 8.67
CA LYS A 144 -16.01 -10.09 7.86
C LYS A 144 -16.38 -8.66 7.47
N GLY A 145 -15.70 -7.67 8.05
CA GLY A 145 -16.03 -6.27 7.85
C GLY A 145 -17.27 -5.83 8.63
N SER A 146 -17.66 -4.59 8.40
CA SER A 146 -18.85 -4.01 8.99
C SER A 146 -19.65 -3.29 7.94
N MET A 147 -20.96 -3.27 8.10
CA MET A 147 -21.87 -2.48 7.28
C MET A 147 -22.59 -1.48 8.19
N SER A 148 -22.59 -0.21 7.79
CA SER A 148 -23.26 0.85 8.54
C SER A 148 -24.03 1.78 7.60
N GLY A 149 -24.98 2.56 8.14
CA GLY A 149 -25.68 3.59 7.37
C GLY A 149 -26.73 3.05 6.40
N LEU A 150 -27.17 1.79 6.54
CA LEU A 150 -28.26 1.28 5.73
C LEU A 150 -29.54 2.03 5.99
N SER A 151 -30.06 2.69 4.96
CA SER A 151 -31.35 3.41 4.99
C SER A 151 -32.05 3.28 3.67
N GLY A 152 -33.38 3.36 3.69
CA GLY A 152 -34.21 3.21 2.48
C GLY A 152 -35.46 2.40 2.74
N THR A 153 -36.14 1.99 1.70
CA THR A 153 -37.24 1.05 1.77
C THR A 153 -36.79 -0.35 2.23
N ALA A 154 -37.69 -1.19 2.69
CA ALA A 154 -37.34 -2.55 3.11
C ALA A 154 -36.64 -3.33 1.97
N ASP A 155 -37.14 -3.20 0.74
CA ASP A 155 -36.57 -3.89 -0.42
C ASP A 155 -35.14 -3.41 -0.75
N GLU A 156 -34.86 -2.10 -0.66
CA GLU A 156 -33.53 -1.54 -0.87
C GLU A 156 -32.54 -2.05 0.19
N VAL A 157 -32.94 -2.07 1.46
CA VAL A 157 -32.11 -2.58 2.55
C VAL A 157 -31.83 -4.08 2.36
N MET A 158 -32.83 -4.88 2.04
CA MET A 158 -32.64 -6.31 1.80
C MET A 158 -31.73 -6.57 0.58
N ALA A 159 -31.87 -5.80 -0.49
CA ALA A 159 -30.98 -5.91 -1.64
C ALA A 159 -29.53 -5.56 -1.30
N ALA A 160 -29.29 -4.53 -0.48
CA ALA A 160 -27.96 -4.15 -0.02
C ALA A 160 -27.31 -5.24 0.86
N ILE A 161 -28.09 -5.85 1.77
CA ILE A 161 -27.63 -6.96 2.60
C ILE A 161 -27.24 -8.16 1.73
N ALA A 162 -28.09 -8.56 0.79
CA ALA A 162 -27.82 -9.68 -0.12
C ALA A 162 -26.57 -9.44 -0.99
N ASN A 163 -26.35 -8.20 -1.43
CA ASN A 163 -25.13 -7.84 -2.15
C ASN A 163 -23.89 -7.97 -1.27
N TYR A 164 -23.97 -7.48 -0.03
CA TYR A 164 -22.85 -7.57 0.93
C TYR A 164 -22.51 -9.02 1.26
N GLU A 165 -23.50 -9.87 1.51
CA GLU A 165 -23.28 -11.30 1.75
C GLU A 165 -22.57 -11.98 0.55
N ARG A 166 -22.96 -11.60 -0.68
CA ARG A 166 -22.29 -12.08 -1.89
C ARG A 166 -20.83 -11.63 -1.95
N GLN A 167 -20.55 -10.37 -1.65
CA GLN A 167 -19.18 -9.83 -1.61
C GLN A 167 -18.33 -10.52 -0.54
N LEU A 168 -18.86 -10.75 0.65
CA LEU A 168 -18.16 -11.51 1.70
C LEU A 168 -17.78 -12.92 1.25
N LYS A 169 -18.69 -13.61 0.57
CA LYS A 169 -18.41 -14.95 0.03
C LYS A 169 -17.31 -14.90 -1.04
N GLN A 170 -17.37 -13.93 -1.94
CA GLN A 170 -16.34 -13.74 -2.96
C GLN A 170 -14.97 -13.42 -2.34
N MET A 171 -14.94 -12.57 -1.30
CA MET A 171 -13.73 -12.26 -0.54
C MET A 171 -13.14 -13.54 0.07
N GLN A 172 -13.95 -14.37 0.72
CA GLN A 172 -13.53 -15.63 1.30
C GLN A 172 -12.93 -16.59 0.27
N GLU A 173 -13.56 -16.73 -0.89
CA GLU A 173 -13.03 -17.53 -2.00
C GLU A 173 -11.72 -16.98 -2.55
N LYS A 174 -11.58 -15.65 -2.66
CA LYS A 174 -10.31 -15.02 -3.07
C LYS A 174 -9.19 -15.31 -2.07
N ILE A 175 -9.46 -15.20 -0.76
CA ILE A 175 -8.48 -15.53 0.28
C ILE A 175 -8.04 -16.98 0.14
N LYS A 176 -8.97 -17.94 0.07
CA LYS A 176 -8.66 -19.37 -0.08
C LYS A 176 -7.85 -19.67 -1.34
N SER A 177 -8.15 -18.99 -2.44
CA SER A 177 -7.44 -19.21 -3.71
C SER A 177 -6.00 -18.67 -3.72
N ARG A 178 -5.68 -17.74 -2.82
CA ARG A 178 -4.38 -17.04 -2.77
C ARG A 178 -3.53 -17.40 -1.56
N THR A 179 -4.08 -18.20 -0.65
CA THR A 179 -3.44 -18.55 0.64
C THR A 179 -3.60 -20.04 0.93
N ARG A 180 -3.09 -20.49 2.07
CA ARG A 180 -3.32 -21.83 2.62
C ARG A 180 -4.44 -21.88 3.67
N ILE A 181 -5.18 -20.75 3.84
CA ILE A 181 -6.28 -20.63 4.79
C ILE A 181 -7.43 -21.54 4.36
N THR A 182 -7.93 -22.36 5.27
CA THR A 182 -9.04 -23.30 5.06
C THR A 182 -10.35 -22.78 5.65
N ASP A 183 -11.48 -23.43 5.33
CA ASP A 183 -12.76 -23.10 5.96
C ASP A 183 -12.72 -23.32 7.48
N ALA A 184 -11.99 -24.33 7.96
CA ALA A 184 -11.79 -24.57 9.40
C ALA A 184 -11.01 -23.43 10.08
N ASP A 185 -10.01 -22.86 9.40
CA ASP A 185 -9.28 -21.69 9.92
C ASP A 185 -10.19 -20.48 10.03
N PHE A 186 -11.07 -20.26 9.05
CA PHE A 186 -12.08 -19.20 9.12
C PHE A 186 -13.05 -19.40 10.28
N GLU A 187 -13.56 -20.61 10.46
CA GLU A 187 -14.48 -20.91 11.57
C GLU A 187 -13.83 -20.69 12.93
N ALA A 188 -12.54 -21.04 13.05
CA ALA A 188 -11.80 -20.92 14.31
C ALA A 188 -11.43 -19.48 14.66
N ASN A 189 -11.14 -18.63 13.67
CA ASN A 189 -10.46 -17.35 13.90
C ASN A 189 -11.28 -16.10 13.52
N MET A 190 -12.29 -16.20 12.63
CA MET A 190 -13.00 -15.03 12.07
C MET A 190 -14.09 -14.45 12.98
N ASN A 191 -14.02 -14.60 14.28
CA ASN A 191 -15.00 -13.99 15.18
C ASN A 191 -14.31 -13.43 16.45
N PRO A 192 -14.15 -12.11 16.60
CA PRO A 192 -14.61 -11.05 15.66
C PRO A 192 -13.59 -10.65 14.59
N ASP A 193 -12.29 -10.60 14.90
CA ASP A 193 -11.20 -10.12 14.03
C ASP A 193 -10.00 -11.07 14.15
N TRP A 194 -9.45 -11.45 13.00
CA TRP A 194 -8.29 -12.33 12.93
C TRP A 194 -7.04 -11.55 12.54
N TYR A 195 -6.21 -11.22 13.53
CA TYR A 195 -4.90 -10.63 13.33
C TYR A 195 -3.87 -11.72 13.09
N LEU A 196 -3.02 -11.51 12.12
CA LEU A 196 -1.87 -12.35 11.80
C LEU A 196 -0.58 -11.54 11.99
N SER A 197 0.38 -12.10 12.72
CA SER A 197 1.77 -11.65 12.69
C SER A 197 2.42 -11.97 11.35
N SER A 198 3.62 -11.44 11.10
CA SER A 198 4.38 -11.74 9.88
C SER A 198 4.69 -13.24 9.75
N ASP A 199 5.02 -13.93 10.84
CA ASP A 199 5.28 -15.38 10.85
C ASP A 199 4.01 -16.18 10.52
N GLU A 200 2.87 -15.82 11.11
CA GLU A 200 1.58 -16.46 10.81
C GLU A 200 1.15 -16.17 9.36
N ALA A 201 1.41 -14.96 8.84
CA ALA A 201 1.16 -14.61 7.46
C ALA A 201 1.97 -15.48 6.48
N ILE A 202 3.24 -15.76 6.79
CA ILE A 202 4.04 -16.76 6.05
C ILE A 202 3.43 -18.14 6.19
N HIS A 203 3.06 -18.57 7.40
CA HIS A 203 2.48 -19.90 7.64
C HIS A 203 1.21 -20.11 6.80
N TYR A 204 0.31 -19.16 6.80
CA TYR A 204 -0.94 -19.23 6.05
C TYR A 204 -0.80 -18.85 4.55
N GLY A 205 0.37 -18.42 4.10
CA GLY A 205 0.61 -18.01 2.72
C GLY A 205 -0.05 -16.69 2.34
N VAL A 206 -0.35 -15.84 3.32
CA VAL A 206 -0.77 -14.45 3.11
C VAL A 206 0.39 -13.63 2.57
N CYS A 207 1.61 -13.95 3.01
CA CYS A 207 2.86 -13.34 2.58
C CYS A 207 3.84 -14.41 2.07
N ASP A 208 4.74 -14.04 1.18
CA ASP A 208 5.71 -14.95 0.56
C ASP A 208 7.08 -14.89 1.27
N LYS A 209 7.48 -13.74 1.81
CA LYS A 209 8.77 -13.52 2.48
C LYS A 209 8.68 -12.42 3.53
N ILE A 210 9.35 -12.63 4.68
CA ILE A 210 9.69 -11.54 5.60
C ILE A 210 11.01 -10.95 5.13
N ASP A 211 11.02 -9.65 4.87
CA ASP A 211 12.20 -8.95 4.37
C ASP A 211 12.87 -8.16 5.49
N GLU A 212 14.16 -8.41 5.67
CA GLU A 212 14.99 -7.77 6.70
C GLU A 212 15.90 -6.69 6.10
N ASP A 213 16.03 -6.66 4.76
CA ASP A 213 16.87 -5.70 4.05
C ASP A 213 16.03 -4.82 3.12
N LEU A 214 16.08 -3.51 3.37
CA LEU A 214 15.35 -2.54 2.55
C LEU A 214 15.88 -2.45 1.11
N ASP A 215 17.15 -2.79 0.88
CA ASP A 215 17.74 -2.76 -0.46
C ASP A 215 17.11 -3.83 -1.38
N ASP A 216 16.61 -4.93 -0.80
CA ASP A 216 15.86 -5.96 -1.55
C ASP A 216 14.45 -5.46 -1.97
N ILE A 217 13.92 -4.45 -1.28
CA ILE A 217 12.58 -3.92 -1.48
C ILE A 217 12.59 -2.67 -2.39
N LEU A 218 13.64 -1.84 -2.33
CA LEU A 218 13.75 -0.55 -3.04
C LEU A 218 14.30 -0.70 -4.46
#